data_693264df84f91a502c74fd6675032716
#
_entry.id   693264df84f91a502c74fd6675032716
#
_cell.length_a   1.000
_cell.length_b   1.000
_cell.length_c   1.000
_cell.angle_alpha   90.00
_cell.angle_beta   90.00
_cell.angle_gamma   90.00
#
_symmetry.space_group_name_H-M   'P 1'
#
loop_
_entity.id
_entity.type
_entity.pdbx_description
1 polymer ?
#
loop_
_entity_poly.entity_id
_entity_poly.type
_entity_poly.pdbx_seq_one_letter_code
_entity_poly.pdbx_strand_id
1 'polypeptide(L)'
;MISFVDNVLVKFRRVFINILTVLFLMLITLSFFYVMGSLFESDKVETEDQVLYLEPNGVILDKAITRNEPFEEFEIFGNSTNQIELESFLKVIKNAGTDDDLKAIYVNVDDLSAYYTSALKIADALYEARENGKEIIAFTSGLGTTGYLMASQATEIILEKDSYESVLPFGFSRVRQYQKDFFENIKVDMNVYAAGDFKSGPEGYTRNDMSETDKLAWLEFVTPVWEKYKSKMEAGRGFESGKIQYVGDNYHLLSAENGGNDNETALAIGLVDKLMSKQELRNYMIEKYGSKEEYERPEGISGREYLSTLKDRHVSNKKKRVQEKNKIAIIHVEGAIV
;
A
#
# COMPACT_ATOMS: atom_id res chain seq x y z
N MET A 1 -40.62 -52.44 -56.24
CA MET A 1 -39.18 -52.41 -55.93
C MET A 1 -38.70 -50.93 -55.68
N ILE A 2 -39.05 -49.93 -56.46
CA ILE A 2 -38.64 -48.55 -56.31
C ILE A 2 -39.09 -47.94 -54.96
N SER A 3 -40.34 -48.14 -54.52
CA SER A 3 -40.84 -47.57 -53.24
C SER A 3 -40.18 -48.16 -51.98
N PHE A 4 -39.66 -49.36 -52.08
CA PHE A 4 -38.92 -50.00 -50.98
C PHE A 4 -37.52 -49.40 -50.82
N VAL A 5 -36.83 -49.12 -51.92
CA VAL A 5 -35.52 -48.53 -51.97
C VAL A 5 -35.62 -47.06 -51.48
N ASP A 6 -36.64 -46.31 -51.88
CA ASP A 6 -36.86 -44.95 -51.40
C ASP A 6 -37.11 -44.89 -49.88
N ASN A 7 -37.89 -45.80 -49.33
CA ASN A 7 -38.11 -45.90 -47.87
C ASN A 7 -36.83 -46.23 -47.07
N VAL A 8 -35.98 -47.08 -47.63
CA VAL A 8 -34.69 -47.45 -46.99
C VAL A 8 -33.75 -46.24 -47.06
N LEU A 9 -33.67 -45.54 -48.19
CA LEU A 9 -32.86 -44.32 -48.32
C LEU A 9 -33.30 -43.19 -47.38
N VAL A 10 -34.62 -42.99 -47.23
CA VAL A 10 -35.16 -42.00 -46.30
C VAL A 10 -34.84 -42.35 -44.86
N LYS A 11 -34.95 -43.61 -44.45
CA LYS A 11 -34.55 -44.04 -43.09
C LYS A 11 -33.06 -43.88 -42.87
N PHE A 12 -32.23 -44.27 -43.80
CA PHE A 12 -30.79 -44.11 -43.75
C PHE A 12 -30.38 -42.62 -43.60
N ARG A 13 -30.96 -41.76 -44.42
CA ARG A 13 -30.74 -40.31 -44.35
C ARG A 13 -31.14 -39.73 -42.99
N ARG A 14 -32.25 -40.15 -42.40
CA ARG A 14 -32.68 -39.72 -41.06
C ARG A 14 -31.69 -40.17 -39.98
N VAL A 15 -31.27 -41.43 -40.01
CA VAL A 15 -30.29 -41.94 -39.07
C VAL A 15 -28.96 -41.19 -39.19
N PHE A 16 -28.50 -40.97 -40.42
CA PHE A 16 -27.27 -40.23 -40.70
C PHE A 16 -27.34 -38.79 -40.23
N ILE A 17 -28.45 -38.10 -40.47
CA ILE A 17 -28.66 -36.74 -40.00
C ILE A 17 -28.68 -36.70 -38.44
N ASN A 18 -29.36 -37.63 -37.79
CA ASN A 18 -29.41 -37.70 -36.34
C ASN A 18 -28.01 -37.94 -35.73
N ILE A 19 -27.22 -38.83 -36.32
CA ILE A 19 -25.83 -39.03 -35.87
C ILE A 19 -25.00 -37.78 -36.04
N LEU A 20 -25.13 -37.07 -37.16
CA LEU A 20 -24.42 -35.84 -37.42
C LEU A 20 -24.84 -34.75 -36.45
N THR A 21 -26.12 -34.64 -36.11
CA THR A 21 -26.65 -33.71 -35.10
C THR A 21 -26.11 -34.01 -33.71
N VAL A 22 -26.06 -35.28 -33.31
CA VAL A 22 -25.49 -35.70 -32.00
C VAL A 22 -24.00 -35.36 -31.94
N LEU A 23 -23.23 -35.64 -33.01
CA LEU A 23 -21.80 -35.28 -33.07
C LEU A 23 -21.59 -33.79 -33.02
N PHE A 24 -22.43 -32.99 -33.69
CA PHE A 24 -22.36 -31.53 -33.65
C PHE A 24 -22.66 -30.98 -32.25
N LEU A 25 -23.71 -31.49 -31.60
CA LEU A 25 -24.02 -31.10 -30.19
C LEU A 25 -22.89 -31.51 -29.25
N MET A 26 -22.26 -32.68 -29.43
CA MET A 26 -21.12 -33.11 -28.64
C MET A 26 -19.91 -32.20 -28.84
N LEU A 27 -19.63 -31.76 -30.07
CA LEU A 27 -18.58 -30.79 -30.35
C LEU A 27 -18.84 -29.42 -29.69
N ILE A 28 -20.09 -28.93 -29.72
CA ILE A 28 -20.48 -27.72 -29.05
C ILE A 28 -20.28 -27.85 -27.52
N THR A 29 -20.70 -28.94 -26.92
CA THR A 29 -20.53 -29.19 -25.48
C THR A 29 -19.06 -29.28 -25.09
N LEU A 30 -18.23 -29.98 -25.86
CA LEU A 30 -16.79 -30.06 -25.66
C LEU A 30 -16.11 -28.69 -25.80
N SER A 31 -16.49 -27.94 -26.84
CA SER A 31 -15.99 -26.56 -27.01
C SER A 31 -16.41 -25.65 -25.85
N PHE A 32 -17.64 -25.75 -25.37
CA PHE A 32 -18.12 -25.04 -24.22
C PHE A 32 -17.32 -25.39 -22.94
N PHE A 33 -17.10 -26.67 -22.67
CA PHE A 33 -16.27 -27.09 -21.52
C PHE A 33 -14.80 -26.70 -21.67
N TYR A 34 -14.26 -26.69 -22.89
CA TYR A 34 -12.90 -26.21 -23.16
C TYR A 34 -12.77 -24.72 -22.87
N VAL A 35 -13.70 -23.90 -23.39
CA VAL A 35 -13.74 -22.45 -23.13
C VAL A 35 -13.99 -22.16 -21.65
N MET A 36 -14.92 -22.87 -21.03
CA MET A 36 -15.14 -22.76 -19.58
C MET A 36 -13.90 -23.19 -18.79
N GLY A 37 -13.24 -24.27 -19.16
CA GLY A 37 -11.98 -24.69 -18.54
C GLY A 37 -10.90 -23.64 -18.64
N SER A 38 -10.71 -23.04 -19.82
CA SER A 38 -9.72 -21.97 -20.02
C SER A 38 -10.06 -20.67 -19.28
N LEU A 39 -11.35 -20.38 -19.04
CA LEU A 39 -11.78 -19.24 -18.22
C LEU A 39 -11.61 -19.48 -16.71
N PHE A 40 -11.52 -20.75 -16.29
CA PHE A 40 -11.27 -21.13 -14.89
C PHE A 40 -9.83 -21.61 -14.64
N GLU A 41 -9.00 -21.72 -15.67
CA GLU A 41 -7.58 -21.89 -15.51
C GLU A 41 -7.04 -20.55 -15.00
N SER A 42 -7.03 -20.37 -13.67
CA SER A 42 -6.25 -19.30 -13.06
C SER A 42 -4.81 -19.64 -13.40
N ASP A 43 -4.16 -18.83 -14.22
CA ASP A 43 -2.73 -18.90 -14.41
C ASP A 43 -2.10 -18.97 -13.02
N LYS A 44 -1.40 -20.07 -12.73
CA LYS A 44 -0.60 -20.14 -11.52
C LYS A 44 0.43 -19.04 -11.64
N VAL A 45 0.26 -18.01 -10.83
CA VAL A 45 1.24 -16.93 -10.76
C VAL A 45 2.55 -17.55 -10.29
N GLU A 46 3.51 -17.66 -11.21
CA GLU A 46 4.87 -18.09 -10.88
C GLU A 46 5.50 -16.96 -10.07
N THR A 47 6.07 -17.29 -8.92
CA THR A 47 6.79 -16.32 -8.07
C THR A 47 8.30 -16.50 -8.16
N GLU A 48 8.75 -17.55 -8.79
CA GLU A 48 10.16 -17.93 -8.86
C GLU A 48 10.99 -16.86 -9.60
N ASP A 49 12.06 -16.42 -8.97
CA ASP A 49 13.00 -15.43 -9.52
C ASP A 49 12.41 -14.02 -9.77
N GLN A 50 11.29 -13.66 -9.16
CA GLN A 50 10.63 -12.39 -9.39
C GLN A 50 10.94 -11.33 -8.32
N VAL A 51 10.74 -10.06 -8.69
CA VAL A 51 10.73 -8.93 -7.76
C VAL A 51 9.29 -8.65 -7.33
N LEU A 52 9.05 -8.54 -6.03
CA LEU A 52 7.76 -8.08 -5.53
C LEU A 52 7.66 -6.55 -5.61
N TYR A 53 6.72 -6.02 -6.38
CA TYR A 53 6.47 -4.58 -6.50
C TYR A 53 5.37 -4.15 -5.52
N LEU A 54 5.76 -3.39 -4.50
CA LEU A 54 4.86 -2.74 -3.56
C LEU A 54 4.77 -1.25 -3.91
N GLU A 55 3.79 -0.92 -4.74
CA GLU A 55 3.48 0.43 -5.19
C GLU A 55 2.03 0.78 -4.78
N PRO A 56 1.76 0.86 -3.46
CA PRO A 56 0.41 1.12 -2.97
C PRO A 56 0.00 2.56 -3.27
N ASN A 57 -1.22 2.74 -3.79
CA ASN A 57 -1.84 4.04 -3.97
C ASN A 57 -3.15 4.08 -3.18
N GLY A 58 -3.23 4.95 -2.18
CA GLY A 58 -4.43 5.11 -1.37
C GLY A 58 -4.18 5.29 0.12
N VAL A 59 -5.22 5.00 0.91
CA VAL A 59 -5.20 5.15 2.37
C VAL A 59 -5.20 3.80 3.06
N ILE A 60 -4.25 3.60 3.97
CA ILE A 60 -4.24 2.43 4.86
C ILE A 60 -5.31 2.59 5.94
N LEU A 61 -6.20 1.62 6.00
CA LEU A 61 -7.22 1.49 7.04
C LEU A 61 -7.05 0.16 7.78
N ASP A 62 -7.41 0.10 9.06
CA ASP A 62 -7.41 -1.15 9.81
C ASP A 62 -8.36 -2.16 9.16
N LYS A 63 -9.49 -1.68 8.63
CA LYS A 63 -10.41 -2.46 7.80
C LYS A 63 -10.95 -1.61 6.65
N ALA A 64 -10.92 -2.15 5.45
CA ALA A 64 -11.54 -1.51 4.30
C ALA A 64 -13.06 -1.45 4.46
N ILE A 65 -13.65 -0.27 4.28
CA ILE A 65 -15.08 -0.07 4.36
C ILE A 65 -15.70 -0.57 3.06
N THR A 66 -16.36 -1.71 3.11
CA THR A 66 -17.16 -2.21 1.99
C THR A 66 -18.46 -1.42 1.97
N ARG A 67 -18.60 -0.41 1.14
CA ARG A 67 -19.90 0.18 0.83
C ARG A 67 -20.65 -0.81 -0.05
N ASN A 68 -21.62 -1.52 0.51
CA ASN A 68 -22.64 -2.22 -0.25
C ASN A 68 -23.66 -1.18 -0.78
N GLU A 69 -23.21 -0.34 -1.71
CA GLU A 69 -24.12 0.58 -2.41
C GLU A 69 -24.53 -0.09 -3.72
N PRO A 70 -25.85 -0.28 -3.99
CA PRO A 70 -26.35 -0.91 -5.22
C PRO A 70 -26.18 -0.05 -6.48
N PHE A 71 -25.46 1.06 -6.44
CA PHE A 71 -25.27 2.03 -7.52
C PHE A 71 -23.81 2.39 -7.76
N GLU A 72 -22.89 1.40 -7.78
CA GLU A 72 -21.48 1.63 -8.12
C GLU A 72 -21.25 2.17 -9.55
N GLU A 73 -22.28 2.22 -10.41
CA GLU A 73 -22.16 2.72 -11.80
C GLU A 73 -22.32 4.24 -11.97
N PHE A 74 -22.55 5.01 -10.88
CA PHE A 74 -22.76 6.48 -10.96
C PHE A 74 -21.70 7.30 -10.22
N GLU A 75 -20.43 6.90 -10.25
CA GLU A 75 -19.32 7.76 -9.80
C GLU A 75 -18.93 8.80 -10.87
N ILE A 76 -19.81 9.78 -11.11
CA ILE A 76 -19.47 10.92 -11.98
C ILE A 76 -18.69 12.02 -11.23
N PHE A 77 -18.68 12.01 -9.88
CA PHE A 77 -18.02 13.02 -9.03
C PHE A 77 -17.46 12.46 -7.72
N GLY A 78 -16.81 11.34 -7.71
CA GLY A 78 -16.25 10.78 -6.48
C GLY A 78 -14.81 10.35 -6.64
N ASN A 79 -13.86 11.00 -5.96
CA ASN A 79 -12.59 10.38 -5.63
C ASN A 79 -12.90 9.21 -4.69
N SER A 80 -13.07 8.02 -5.23
CA SER A 80 -12.97 6.81 -4.42
C SER A 80 -11.50 6.70 -3.99
N THR A 81 -11.21 7.18 -2.79
CA THR A 81 -9.89 7.00 -2.18
C THR A 81 -9.67 5.50 -2.12
N ASN A 82 -8.70 4.98 -2.85
CA ASN A 82 -8.33 3.58 -2.80
C ASN A 82 -8.04 3.20 -1.35
N GLN A 83 -8.80 2.26 -0.83
CA GLN A 83 -8.64 1.78 0.55
C GLN A 83 -7.81 0.51 0.55
N ILE A 84 -6.79 0.49 1.38
CA ILE A 84 -5.88 -0.64 1.55
C ILE A 84 -6.01 -1.15 2.97
N GLU A 85 -6.41 -2.42 3.13
CA GLU A 85 -6.51 -3.03 4.44
C GLU A 85 -5.12 -3.35 5.01
N LEU A 86 -4.82 -2.80 6.19
CA LEU A 86 -3.53 -2.91 6.86
C LEU A 86 -3.10 -4.37 7.05
N GLU A 87 -4.00 -5.24 7.52
CA GLU A 87 -3.68 -6.65 7.77
C GLU A 87 -3.27 -7.38 6.49
N SER A 88 -3.96 -7.10 5.39
CA SER A 88 -3.64 -7.67 4.07
C SER A 88 -2.29 -7.17 3.57
N PHE A 89 -1.98 -5.89 3.75
CA PHE A 89 -0.71 -5.29 3.36
C PHE A 89 0.46 -5.85 4.19
N LEU A 90 0.31 -5.94 5.51
CA LEU A 90 1.29 -6.55 6.41
C LEU A 90 1.51 -8.03 6.09
N LYS A 91 0.46 -8.76 5.73
CA LYS A 91 0.55 -10.16 5.33
C LYS A 91 1.43 -10.34 4.08
N VAL A 92 1.30 -9.44 3.09
CA VAL A 92 2.14 -9.44 1.89
C VAL A 92 3.61 -9.26 2.29
N ILE A 93 3.94 -8.21 3.04
CA ILE A 93 5.32 -7.90 3.43
C ILE A 93 5.95 -9.06 4.23
N LYS A 94 5.24 -9.56 5.25
CA LYS A 94 5.76 -10.62 6.13
C LYS A 94 6.01 -11.94 5.40
N ASN A 95 5.10 -12.33 4.49
CA ASN A 95 5.33 -13.55 3.71
C ASN A 95 6.45 -13.36 2.69
N ALA A 96 6.50 -12.22 2.02
CA ALA A 96 7.58 -11.90 1.08
C ALA A 96 8.96 -11.86 1.75
N GLY A 97 9.03 -11.41 3.00
CA GLY A 97 10.28 -11.39 3.79
C GLY A 97 10.90 -12.77 4.01
N THR A 98 10.14 -13.85 3.88
CA THR A 98 10.59 -15.24 4.07
C THR A 98 10.36 -16.12 2.85
N ASP A 99 9.94 -15.56 1.73
CA ASP A 99 9.67 -16.31 0.49
C ASP A 99 10.96 -16.35 -0.36
N ASP A 100 11.61 -17.49 -0.40
CA ASP A 100 12.88 -17.69 -1.13
C ASP A 100 12.68 -17.59 -2.66
N ASP A 101 11.45 -17.74 -3.17
CA ASP A 101 11.14 -17.58 -4.58
C ASP A 101 11.22 -16.12 -5.04
N LEU A 102 11.18 -15.15 -4.12
CA LEU A 102 11.30 -13.72 -4.42
C LEU A 102 12.74 -13.24 -4.27
N LYS A 103 13.30 -12.62 -5.33
CA LYS A 103 14.64 -12.02 -5.33
C LYS A 103 14.74 -10.81 -4.40
N ALA A 104 13.76 -9.93 -4.47
CA ALA A 104 13.75 -8.67 -3.72
C ALA A 104 12.33 -8.12 -3.57
N ILE A 105 12.19 -7.12 -2.69
CA ILE A 105 11.00 -6.28 -2.57
C ILE A 105 11.36 -4.88 -3.07
N TYR A 106 10.68 -4.40 -4.09
CA TYR A 106 10.69 -3.00 -4.49
C TYR A 106 9.54 -2.27 -3.81
N VAL A 107 9.83 -1.14 -3.17
CA VAL A 107 8.84 -0.36 -2.41
C VAL A 107 8.82 1.09 -2.92
N ASN A 108 7.63 1.56 -3.30
CA ASN A 108 7.36 2.98 -3.48
C ASN A 108 6.11 3.34 -2.66
N VAL A 109 6.24 4.27 -1.73
CA VAL A 109 5.16 4.69 -0.83
C VAL A 109 4.77 6.16 -0.99
N ASP A 110 5.13 6.78 -2.12
CA ASP A 110 4.85 8.19 -2.40
C ASP A 110 3.34 8.48 -2.34
N ASP A 111 2.53 7.61 -2.93
CA ASP A 111 1.08 7.73 -2.98
C ASP A 111 0.35 7.02 -1.82
N LEU A 112 1.09 6.61 -0.79
CA LEU A 112 0.51 5.91 0.37
C LEU A 112 0.27 6.85 1.53
N SER A 113 -0.99 6.96 1.94
CA SER A 113 -1.38 7.64 3.18
C SER A 113 -1.60 6.61 4.29
N ALA A 114 -0.93 6.79 5.42
CA ALA A 114 -1.07 5.91 6.58
C ALA A 114 -1.12 6.71 7.87
N TYR A 115 -1.98 6.29 8.81
CA TYR A 115 -1.98 6.84 10.17
C TYR A 115 -0.71 6.43 10.92
N TYR A 116 -0.34 7.18 11.94
CA TYR A 116 0.91 7.02 12.69
C TYR A 116 1.18 5.57 13.13
N THR A 117 0.18 4.92 13.70
CA THR A 117 0.31 3.53 14.19
C THR A 117 0.40 2.51 13.06
N SER A 118 -0.30 2.75 11.96
CA SER A 118 -0.26 1.88 10.78
C SER A 118 1.09 1.95 10.09
N ALA A 119 1.67 3.16 9.96
CA ALA A 119 3.00 3.36 9.42
C ALA A 119 4.09 2.67 10.28
N LEU A 120 3.97 2.72 11.61
CA LEU A 120 4.88 1.98 12.52
C LEU A 120 4.82 0.47 12.28
N LYS A 121 3.61 -0.10 12.14
CA LYS A 121 3.45 -1.54 11.86
C LYS A 121 4.03 -1.94 10.49
N ILE A 122 3.87 -1.08 9.47
CA ILE A 122 4.45 -1.32 8.15
C ILE A 122 5.98 -1.25 8.22
N ALA A 123 6.52 -0.23 8.91
CA ALA A 123 7.96 -0.11 9.14
C ALA A 123 8.51 -1.34 9.88
N ASP A 124 7.84 -1.82 10.93
CA ASP A 124 8.23 -3.04 11.63
C ASP A 124 8.26 -4.27 10.72
N ALA A 125 7.27 -4.42 9.85
CA ALA A 125 7.21 -5.55 8.92
C ALA A 125 8.29 -5.49 7.84
N LEU A 126 8.62 -4.30 7.32
CA LEU A 126 9.72 -4.10 6.37
C LEU A 126 11.07 -4.36 7.05
N TYR A 127 11.26 -3.87 8.27
CA TYR A 127 12.47 -4.13 9.05
C TYR A 127 12.67 -5.64 9.28
N GLU A 128 11.61 -6.34 9.72
CA GLU A 128 11.63 -7.80 9.93
C GLU A 128 11.96 -8.55 8.63
N ALA A 129 11.40 -8.15 7.49
CA ALA A 129 11.70 -8.74 6.19
C ALA A 129 13.19 -8.56 5.81
N ARG A 130 13.77 -7.37 6.07
CA ARG A 130 15.20 -7.12 5.87
C ARG A 130 16.09 -7.95 6.79
N GLU A 131 15.74 -8.06 8.08
CA GLU A 131 16.49 -8.87 9.04
C GLU A 131 16.46 -10.37 8.71
N ASN A 132 15.39 -10.82 8.01
CA ASN A 132 15.32 -12.18 7.46
C ASN A 132 16.18 -12.36 6.18
N GLY A 133 16.92 -11.32 5.77
CA GLY A 133 17.82 -11.36 4.62
C GLY A 133 17.17 -10.95 3.29
N LYS A 134 15.90 -10.51 3.30
CA LYS A 134 15.26 -10.04 2.08
C LYS A 134 15.78 -8.64 1.70
N GLU A 135 16.29 -8.52 0.48
CA GLU A 135 16.69 -7.22 -0.05
C GLU A 135 15.47 -6.36 -0.33
N ILE A 136 15.50 -5.09 0.13
CA ILE A 136 14.41 -4.13 -0.06
C ILE A 136 14.97 -2.88 -0.70
N ILE A 137 14.50 -2.55 -1.90
CA ILE A 137 14.85 -1.32 -2.62
C ILE A 137 13.67 -0.35 -2.52
N ALA A 138 13.85 0.76 -1.82
CA ALA A 138 12.88 1.84 -1.80
C ALA A 138 13.21 2.88 -2.87
N PHE A 139 12.23 3.28 -3.66
CA PHE A 139 12.34 4.40 -4.59
C PHE A 139 11.27 5.43 -4.27
N THR A 140 11.64 6.70 -4.32
CA THR A 140 10.74 7.81 -4.03
C THR A 140 11.06 9.05 -4.85
N SER A 141 10.05 9.85 -5.15
CA SER A 141 10.21 11.22 -5.62
C SER A 141 10.21 12.24 -4.49
N GLY A 142 9.76 11.87 -3.28
CA GLY A 142 9.81 12.72 -2.09
C GLY A 142 8.97 12.14 -0.95
N LEU A 143 9.46 12.22 0.26
CA LEU A 143 8.80 11.67 1.45
C LEU A 143 8.80 12.65 2.62
N GLY A 144 7.63 12.81 3.21
CA GLY A 144 7.51 13.38 4.55
C GLY A 144 7.81 12.33 5.63
N THR A 145 7.61 12.74 6.88
CA THR A 145 7.93 11.95 8.09
C THR A 145 7.39 10.52 8.06
N THR A 146 6.12 10.34 7.71
CA THR A 146 5.46 9.02 7.73
C THR A 146 5.95 8.10 6.61
N GLY A 147 6.12 8.64 5.40
CA GLY A 147 6.67 7.90 4.27
C GLY A 147 8.13 7.50 4.51
N TYR A 148 8.93 8.43 5.02
CA TYR A 148 10.33 8.16 5.34
C TYR A 148 10.51 7.11 6.44
N LEU A 149 9.64 7.09 7.45
CA LEU A 149 9.65 6.03 8.46
C LEU A 149 9.60 4.63 7.82
N MET A 150 8.71 4.44 6.82
CA MET A 150 8.58 3.16 6.13
C MET A 150 9.79 2.90 5.22
N ALA A 151 10.17 3.88 4.40
CA ALA A 151 11.30 3.75 3.48
C ALA A 151 12.65 3.55 4.20
N SER A 152 12.84 4.14 5.40
CA SER A 152 14.06 4.00 6.18
C SER A 152 14.38 2.57 6.63
N GLN A 153 13.42 1.66 6.51
CA GLN A 153 13.62 0.23 6.81
C GLN A 153 14.16 -0.56 5.61
N ALA A 154 14.23 0.05 4.42
CA ALA A 154 14.78 -0.59 3.23
C ALA A 154 16.29 -0.85 3.35
N THR A 155 16.80 -1.78 2.54
CA THR A 155 18.24 -2.03 2.38
C THR A 155 18.90 -0.86 1.67
N GLU A 156 18.20 -0.27 0.69
CA GLU A 156 18.69 0.86 -0.09
C GLU A 156 17.52 1.80 -0.41
N ILE A 157 17.74 3.11 -0.27
CA ILE A 157 16.78 4.15 -0.61
C ILE A 157 17.33 4.95 -1.78
N ILE A 158 16.55 5.00 -2.86
CA ILE A 158 16.89 5.74 -4.08
C ILE A 158 15.89 6.89 -4.23
N LEU A 159 16.39 8.12 -4.28
CA LEU A 159 15.59 9.31 -4.51
C LEU A 159 15.68 9.71 -5.99
N GLU A 160 14.55 10.09 -6.57
CA GLU A 160 14.49 10.60 -7.94
C GLU A 160 15.28 11.92 -8.04
N LYS A 161 16.37 11.92 -8.78
CA LYS A 161 17.33 13.04 -8.83
C LYS A 161 16.74 14.34 -9.39
N ASP A 162 15.75 14.22 -10.29
CA ASP A 162 15.11 15.33 -10.96
C ASP A 162 13.77 15.71 -10.29
N SER A 163 13.48 15.15 -9.11
CA SER A 163 12.26 15.48 -8.38
C SER A 163 12.30 16.89 -7.81
N TYR A 164 11.15 17.54 -7.84
CA TYR A 164 10.91 18.81 -7.13
C TYR A 164 10.78 18.59 -5.61
N GLU A 165 10.28 17.43 -5.20
CA GLU A 165 10.16 17.04 -3.79
C GLU A 165 11.43 16.32 -3.34
N SER A 166 11.67 16.31 -2.03
CA SER A 166 12.79 15.61 -1.42
C SER A 166 12.34 14.80 -0.19
N VAL A 167 13.29 14.24 0.52
CA VAL A 167 13.02 13.48 1.75
C VAL A 167 13.20 14.39 2.95
N LEU A 168 12.07 14.74 3.61
CA LEU A 168 12.01 15.74 4.66
C LEU A 168 11.30 15.19 5.92
N PRO A 169 11.97 14.39 6.77
CA PRO A 169 11.38 13.79 7.97
C PRO A 169 11.35 14.78 9.15
N PHE A 170 10.64 15.91 9.02
CA PHE A 170 10.67 17.04 9.97
C PHE A 170 9.70 16.93 11.15
N GLY A 171 9.13 15.76 11.41
CA GLY A 171 8.21 15.55 12.52
C GLY A 171 6.75 15.78 12.14
N PHE A 172 5.96 16.23 13.10
CA PHE A 172 4.52 16.41 12.95
C PHE A 172 4.11 17.82 13.24
N SER A 173 3.20 18.36 12.45
CA SER A 173 2.64 19.70 12.65
C SER A 173 1.14 19.64 12.84
N ARG A 174 0.60 20.59 13.59
CA ARG A 174 -0.82 20.84 13.72
C ARG A 174 -1.10 22.29 13.39
N VAL A 175 -1.86 22.53 12.35
CA VAL A 175 -2.29 23.87 11.96
C VAL A 175 -3.75 24.07 12.39
N ARG A 176 -4.03 25.17 13.07
CA ARG A 176 -5.36 25.57 13.49
C ARG A 176 -5.57 27.07 13.26
N GLN A 177 -6.76 27.43 12.81
CA GLN A 177 -7.16 28.81 12.66
C GLN A 177 -7.78 29.36 13.95
N TYR A 178 -7.42 30.60 14.29
CA TYR A 178 -7.96 31.33 15.43
C TYR A 178 -8.59 32.62 14.90
N GLN A 179 -9.84 32.86 15.21
CA GLN A 179 -10.67 33.86 14.53
C GLN A 179 -11.42 34.78 15.52
N LYS A 180 -10.96 34.92 16.78
CA LYS A 180 -11.63 35.75 17.78
C LYS A 180 -11.81 37.17 17.28
N ASP A 181 -10.74 37.85 16.85
CA ASP A 181 -10.82 39.23 16.41
C ASP A 181 -11.71 39.43 15.18
N PHE A 182 -11.75 38.42 14.28
CA PHE A 182 -12.66 38.44 13.14
C PHE A 182 -14.13 38.49 13.62
N PHE A 183 -14.54 37.64 14.54
CA PHE A 183 -15.90 37.62 15.08
C PHE A 183 -16.23 38.87 15.84
N GLU A 184 -15.31 39.42 16.65
CA GLU A 184 -15.49 40.70 17.33
C GLU A 184 -15.71 41.85 16.36
N ASN A 185 -14.93 41.92 15.25
CA ASN A 185 -15.06 42.96 14.23
C ASN A 185 -16.41 42.93 13.51
N ILE A 186 -16.97 41.76 13.26
CA ILE A 186 -18.31 41.63 12.65
C ILE A 186 -19.45 41.63 13.68
N LYS A 187 -19.13 41.89 14.96
CA LYS A 187 -20.09 41.96 16.07
C LYS A 187 -20.87 40.68 16.32
N VAL A 188 -20.18 39.55 16.19
CA VAL A 188 -20.71 38.23 16.51
C VAL A 188 -20.16 37.74 17.85
N ASP A 189 -21.04 37.56 18.83
CA ASP A 189 -20.67 37.02 20.14
C ASP A 189 -20.72 35.48 20.13
N MET A 190 -19.57 34.88 20.43
CA MET A 190 -19.47 33.41 20.52
C MET A 190 -19.69 32.93 21.95
N ASN A 191 -20.85 32.34 22.21
CA ASN A 191 -21.17 31.77 23.52
C ASN A 191 -20.71 30.29 23.58
N VAL A 192 -19.71 30.02 24.42
CA VAL A 192 -19.14 28.69 24.58
C VAL A 192 -19.46 28.13 25.95
N TYR A 193 -19.99 26.91 25.96
CA TYR A 193 -20.27 26.13 27.16
C TYR A 193 -19.34 24.91 27.15
N ALA A 194 -18.21 24.99 27.85
CA ALA A 194 -17.25 23.92 27.96
C ALA A 194 -17.04 23.54 29.42
N ALA A 195 -16.90 22.26 29.72
CA ALA A 195 -16.54 21.77 31.05
C ALA A 195 -15.23 20.98 30.94
N GLY A 196 -14.26 21.35 31.81
CA GLY A 196 -12.92 20.77 31.87
C GLY A 196 -11.85 21.57 31.11
N ASP A 197 -10.64 21.54 31.65
CA ASP A 197 -9.53 22.43 31.26
C ASP A 197 -8.94 22.09 29.87
N PHE A 198 -9.12 20.83 29.40
CA PHE A 198 -8.58 20.34 28.12
C PHE A 198 -9.60 20.36 26.98
N LYS A 199 -10.69 21.15 27.10
CA LYS A 199 -11.73 21.31 26.06
C LYS A 199 -11.37 22.44 25.09
N SER A 200 -10.33 22.26 24.31
CA SER A 200 -9.81 23.27 23.37
C SER A 200 -10.63 23.43 22.07
N GLY A 201 -11.65 22.58 21.83
CA GLY A 201 -12.49 22.63 20.61
C GLY A 201 -12.93 24.03 20.21
N PRO A 202 -13.50 24.85 21.11
CA PRO A 202 -13.97 26.22 20.81
C PRO A 202 -12.90 27.29 20.66
N GLU A 203 -11.63 27.02 20.99
CA GLU A 203 -10.57 28.04 21.00
C GLU A 203 -10.39 28.74 19.65
N GLY A 204 -10.66 28.05 18.54
CA GLY A 204 -10.61 28.66 17.21
C GLY A 204 -11.55 29.88 17.04
N TYR A 205 -12.62 29.96 17.85
CA TYR A 205 -13.59 31.07 17.84
C TYR A 205 -13.39 32.08 18.96
N THR A 206 -12.78 31.67 20.06
CA THR A 206 -12.68 32.46 21.28
C THR A 206 -11.29 32.98 21.60
N ARG A 207 -10.29 32.58 20.83
CA ARG A 207 -8.88 32.97 20.99
C ARG A 207 -8.25 33.39 19.66
N ASN A 208 -7.08 34.06 19.73
CA ASN A 208 -6.24 34.35 18.58
C ASN A 208 -4.98 33.48 18.54
N ASP A 209 -4.81 32.60 19.53
CA ASP A 209 -3.66 31.69 19.68
C ASP A 209 -4.06 30.37 20.37
N MET A 210 -3.16 29.41 20.37
CA MET A 210 -3.31 28.16 21.10
C MET A 210 -3.11 28.39 22.61
N SER A 211 -4.00 27.86 23.45
CA SER A 211 -3.82 27.91 24.91
C SER A 211 -2.64 27.02 25.37
N GLU A 212 -2.10 27.30 26.53
CA GLU A 212 -1.03 26.50 27.13
C GLU A 212 -1.53 25.06 27.42
N THR A 213 -2.79 24.88 27.82
CA THR A 213 -3.40 23.56 28.02
C THR A 213 -3.53 22.77 26.73
N ASP A 214 -3.89 23.42 25.60
CA ASP A 214 -3.96 22.75 24.29
C ASP A 214 -2.55 22.40 23.76
N LYS A 215 -1.57 23.28 23.97
CA LYS A 215 -0.15 22.98 23.67
C LYS A 215 0.35 21.77 24.46
N LEU A 216 0.09 21.75 25.76
CA LEU A 216 0.50 20.65 26.63
C LEU A 216 -0.14 19.33 26.17
N ALA A 217 -1.45 19.31 25.92
CA ALA A 217 -2.15 18.12 25.43
C ALA A 217 -1.60 17.63 24.09
N TRP A 218 -1.27 18.55 23.18
CA TRP A 218 -0.63 18.21 21.91
C TRP A 218 0.76 17.60 22.10
N LEU A 219 1.59 18.22 22.93
CA LEU A 219 2.95 17.74 23.21
C LEU A 219 2.95 16.36 23.88
N GLU A 220 2.06 16.13 24.85
CA GLU A 220 1.92 14.83 25.49
C GLU A 220 1.50 13.71 24.51
N PHE A 221 0.73 14.05 23.50
CA PHE A 221 0.36 13.11 22.44
C PHE A 221 1.48 12.93 21.42
N VAL A 222 2.04 14.02 20.87
CA VAL A 222 2.93 13.93 19.70
C VAL A 222 4.36 13.52 20.08
N THR A 223 4.84 13.90 21.26
CA THR A 223 6.22 13.62 21.67
C THR A 223 6.54 12.11 21.72
N PRO A 224 5.75 11.24 22.37
CA PRO A 224 6.01 9.81 22.36
C PRO A 224 5.97 9.20 20.96
N VAL A 225 5.09 9.70 20.10
CA VAL A 225 5.01 9.26 18.69
C VAL A 225 6.28 9.65 17.95
N TRP A 226 6.71 10.92 18.08
CA TRP A 226 7.91 11.41 17.43
C TRP A 226 9.17 10.69 17.90
N GLU A 227 9.34 10.47 19.22
CA GLU A 227 10.46 9.68 19.75
C GLU A 227 10.49 8.26 19.17
N LYS A 228 9.33 7.62 19.06
CA LYS A 228 9.23 6.29 18.46
C LYS A 228 9.62 6.29 16.98
N TYR A 229 9.19 7.31 16.22
CA TYR A 229 9.53 7.48 14.81
C TYR A 229 11.03 7.68 14.62
N LYS A 230 11.63 8.63 15.36
CA LYS A 230 13.08 8.88 15.30
C LYS A 230 13.87 7.62 15.56
N SER A 231 13.58 6.95 16.68
CA SER A 231 14.27 5.72 17.06
C SER A 231 14.22 4.65 15.97
N LYS A 232 13.06 4.48 15.28
CA LYS A 232 12.94 3.51 14.22
C LYS A 232 13.64 3.92 12.92
N MET A 233 13.56 5.19 12.54
CA MET A 233 14.29 5.71 11.39
C MET A 233 15.80 5.57 11.60
N GLU A 234 16.29 5.93 12.79
CA GLU A 234 17.69 5.82 13.18
C GLU A 234 18.17 4.37 13.17
N ALA A 235 17.41 3.46 13.76
CA ALA A 235 17.72 2.02 13.72
C ALA A 235 17.71 1.47 12.28
N GLY A 236 16.70 1.83 11.49
CA GLY A 236 16.59 1.38 10.10
C GLY A 236 17.76 1.83 9.22
N ARG A 237 18.27 3.04 9.45
CA ARG A 237 19.40 3.64 8.72
C ARG A 237 20.76 3.37 9.36
N GLY A 238 20.82 2.76 10.53
CA GLY A 238 22.07 2.62 11.28
C GLY A 238 22.65 3.95 11.77
N PHE A 239 21.79 4.94 12.01
CA PHE A 239 22.21 6.25 12.53
C PHE A 239 22.43 6.21 14.03
N GLU A 240 23.29 7.12 14.50
CA GLU A 240 23.38 7.40 15.94
C GLU A 240 22.09 8.04 16.44
N SER A 241 21.77 7.77 17.72
CA SER A 241 20.60 8.37 18.36
C SER A 241 20.67 9.90 18.36
N GLY A 242 19.58 10.55 17.97
CA GLY A 242 19.47 12.01 17.84
C GLY A 242 19.81 12.54 16.47
N LYS A 243 20.27 11.72 15.51
CA LYS A 243 20.60 12.18 14.15
C LYS A 243 19.39 12.77 13.43
N ILE A 244 18.22 12.12 13.50
CA ILE A 244 16.99 12.62 12.86
C ILE A 244 16.53 13.92 13.46
N GLN A 245 16.63 14.09 14.79
CA GLN A 245 16.33 15.38 15.44
C GLN A 245 17.31 16.46 14.99
N TYR A 246 18.61 16.14 14.99
CA TYR A 246 19.63 17.06 14.52
C TYR A 246 19.39 17.55 13.08
N VAL A 247 19.01 16.64 12.20
CA VAL A 247 18.66 16.99 10.81
C VAL A 247 17.48 17.94 10.77
N GLY A 248 16.39 17.68 11.51
CA GLY A 248 15.24 18.56 11.55
C GLY A 248 15.55 19.96 12.07
N ASP A 249 16.33 20.04 13.15
CA ASP A 249 16.69 21.32 13.81
C ASP A 249 17.66 22.16 12.98
N ASN A 250 18.54 21.53 12.19
CA ASN A 250 19.64 22.18 11.46
C ASN A 250 19.51 22.11 9.94
N TYR A 251 18.37 21.69 9.41
CA TYR A 251 18.21 21.44 7.97
C TYR A 251 18.58 22.64 7.10
N HIS A 252 18.23 23.85 7.53
CA HIS A 252 18.55 25.08 6.82
C HIS A 252 20.07 25.32 6.64
N LEU A 253 20.89 24.87 7.59
CA LEU A 253 22.35 24.93 7.49
C LEU A 253 22.85 23.81 6.56
N LEU A 254 22.35 22.60 6.74
CA LEU A 254 22.71 21.44 5.93
C LEU A 254 22.35 21.64 4.45
N SER A 255 21.20 22.24 4.17
CA SER A 255 20.78 22.56 2.81
C SER A 255 21.67 23.68 2.21
N ALA A 256 22.03 24.69 2.98
CA ALA A 256 22.93 25.76 2.53
C ALA A 256 24.33 25.25 2.17
N GLU A 257 24.87 24.28 2.93
CA GLU A 257 26.14 23.60 2.64
C GLU A 257 26.11 22.83 1.30
N ASN A 258 24.93 22.38 0.86
CA ASN A 258 24.71 21.69 -0.41
C ASN A 258 24.08 22.60 -1.48
N GLY A 259 24.32 23.90 -1.41
CA GLY A 259 23.89 24.87 -2.42
C GLY A 259 22.37 25.08 -2.49
N GLY A 260 21.62 24.69 -1.46
CA GLY A 260 20.15 24.78 -1.42
C GLY A 260 19.46 23.69 -2.21
N ASN A 261 20.18 22.64 -2.62
CA ASN A 261 19.59 21.47 -3.29
C ASN A 261 19.20 20.40 -2.25
N ASP A 262 17.91 20.22 -2.04
CA ASP A 262 17.40 19.30 -1.01
C ASP A 262 17.68 17.83 -1.32
N ASN A 263 17.74 17.42 -2.60
CA ASN A 263 18.06 16.05 -2.99
C ASN A 263 19.53 15.71 -2.74
N GLU A 264 20.45 16.62 -3.10
CA GLU A 264 21.86 16.50 -2.77
C GLU A 264 22.09 16.54 -1.26
N THR A 265 21.32 17.35 -0.54
CA THR A 265 21.33 17.39 0.93
C THR A 265 20.92 16.06 1.52
N ALA A 266 19.81 15.47 1.06
CA ALA A 266 19.34 14.16 1.54
C ALA A 266 20.38 13.05 1.34
N LEU A 267 21.08 13.07 0.19
CA LEU A 267 22.20 12.17 -0.09
C LEU A 267 23.40 12.42 0.83
N ALA A 268 23.83 13.67 0.94
CA ALA A 268 25.02 14.05 1.72
C ALA A 268 24.89 13.72 3.22
N ILE A 269 23.68 13.85 3.78
CA ILE A 269 23.42 13.54 5.20
C ILE A 269 23.03 12.07 5.45
N GLY A 270 22.91 11.28 4.38
CA GLY A 270 22.63 9.85 4.43
C GLY A 270 21.16 9.47 4.62
N LEU A 271 20.20 10.39 4.41
CA LEU A 271 18.78 10.04 4.39
C LEU A 271 18.45 9.10 3.25
N VAL A 272 19.14 9.24 2.12
CA VAL A 272 19.04 8.35 0.95
C VAL A 272 20.41 7.86 0.55
N ASP A 273 20.47 6.77 -0.21
CA ASP A 273 21.74 6.13 -0.61
C ASP A 273 22.18 6.53 -2.01
N LYS A 274 21.21 6.85 -2.89
CA LYS A 274 21.47 7.20 -4.29
C LYS A 274 20.47 8.22 -4.82
N LEU A 275 20.92 8.99 -5.81
CA LEU A 275 20.06 9.80 -6.66
C LEU A 275 20.03 9.17 -8.04
N MET A 276 18.85 8.83 -8.56
CA MET A 276 18.69 8.23 -9.88
C MET A 276 17.45 8.79 -10.58
N SER A 277 17.52 8.98 -11.89
CA SER A 277 16.32 9.14 -12.70
C SER A 277 15.57 7.81 -12.80
N LYS A 278 14.29 7.84 -13.19
CA LYS A 278 13.51 6.61 -13.43
C LYS A 278 14.17 5.67 -14.44
N GLN A 279 14.87 6.23 -15.44
CA GLN A 279 15.59 5.45 -16.43
C GLN A 279 16.84 4.76 -15.83
N GLU A 280 17.60 5.48 -15.01
CA GLU A 280 18.78 4.91 -14.32
C GLU A 280 18.36 3.85 -13.31
N LEU A 281 17.29 4.09 -12.55
CA LEU A 281 16.71 3.09 -11.66
C LEU A 281 16.32 1.82 -12.42
N ARG A 282 15.64 1.95 -13.55
CA ARG A 282 15.26 0.80 -14.38
C ARG A 282 16.49 -0.02 -14.79
N ASN A 283 17.52 0.64 -15.32
CA ASN A 283 18.75 -0.02 -15.74
C ASN A 283 19.43 -0.71 -14.55
N TYR A 284 19.52 -0.03 -13.41
CA TYR A 284 20.05 -0.56 -12.17
C TYR A 284 19.29 -1.83 -11.70
N MET A 285 17.97 -1.80 -11.72
CA MET A 285 17.14 -2.94 -11.33
C MET A 285 17.31 -4.11 -12.31
N ILE A 286 17.39 -3.85 -13.63
CA ILE A 286 17.63 -4.89 -14.65
C ILE A 286 19.01 -5.50 -14.48
N GLU A 287 20.04 -4.70 -14.26
CA GLU A 287 21.40 -5.19 -14.02
C GLU A 287 21.47 -6.09 -12.79
N LYS A 288 20.75 -5.71 -11.73
CA LYS A 288 20.80 -6.39 -10.43
C LYS A 288 19.96 -7.66 -10.39
N TYR A 289 18.76 -7.66 -10.97
CA TYR A 289 17.81 -8.77 -10.85
C TYR A 289 17.55 -9.50 -12.17
N GLY A 290 18.03 -8.97 -13.28
CA GLY A 290 17.82 -9.52 -14.61
C GLY A 290 16.49 -9.11 -15.24
N SER A 291 16.36 -9.45 -16.53
CA SER A 291 15.09 -9.35 -17.27
C SER A 291 15.06 -10.51 -18.25
N LYS A 292 13.93 -11.19 -18.41
CA LYS A 292 13.76 -12.31 -19.34
C LYS A 292 13.56 -11.86 -20.79
N GLU A 293 13.12 -10.63 -20.98
CA GLU A 293 12.90 -10.02 -22.30
C GLU A 293 13.26 -8.52 -22.25
N GLU A 294 13.06 -7.82 -23.36
CA GLU A 294 13.26 -6.36 -23.50
C GLU A 294 12.19 -5.54 -22.77
N TYR A 295 11.84 -5.97 -21.51
CA TYR A 295 10.86 -5.30 -20.66
C TYR A 295 11.43 -4.01 -20.07
N GLU A 296 10.52 -3.10 -19.75
CA GLU A 296 10.88 -1.82 -19.15
C GLU A 296 11.36 -1.93 -17.69
N ARG A 297 11.22 -3.07 -17.01
CA ARG A 297 11.68 -3.35 -15.63
C ARG A 297 11.90 -4.87 -15.46
N PRO A 298 12.60 -5.32 -14.39
CA PRO A 298 12.72 -6.73 -14.05
C PRO A 298 11.33 -7.40 -13.94
N GLU A 299 11.30 -8.69 -14.30
CA GLU A 299 10.09 -9.48 -14.11
C GLU A 299 9.68 -9.46 -12.64
N GLY A 300 8.38 -9.27 -12.38
CA GLY A 300 7.92 -9.16 -11.03
C GLY A 300 6.41 -9.30 -10.87
N ILE A 301 6.03 -9.48 -9.63
CA ILE A 301 4.66 -9.67 -9.20
C ILE A 301 4.20 -8.45 -8.39
N SER A 302 2.98 -8.01 -8.62
CA SER A 302 2.38 -6.96 -7.79
C SER A 302 1.98 -7.48 -6.40
N GLY A 303 1.92 -6.59 -5.40
CA GLY A 303 1.47 -6.98 -4.06
C GLY A 303 0.07 -7.58 -4.01
N ARG A 304 -0.83 -7.18 -4.93
CA ARG A 304 -2.19 -7.72 -5.06
C ARG A 304 -2.18 -9.16 -5.59
N GLU A 305 -1.44 -9.41 -6.65
CA GLU A 305 -1.28 -10.75 -7.22
C GLU A 305 -0.61 -11.68 -6.23
N TYR A 306 0.46 -11.24 -5.57
CA TYR A 306 1.12 -12.03 -4.53
C TYR A 306 0.16 -12.35 -3.37
N LEU A 307 -0.69 -11.43 -2.93
CA LEU A 307 -1.72 -11.70 -1.92
C LEU A 307 -2.69 -12.80 -2.38
N SER A 308 -3.03 -12.87 -3.66
CA SER A 308 -3.90 -13.92 -4.19
C SER A 308 -3.25 -15.30 -4.10
N THR A 309 -1.94 -15.41 -4.41
CA THR A 309 -1.21 -16.69 -4.26
C THR A 309 -1.19 -17.18 -2.81
N LEU A 310 -1.07 -16.24 -1.84
CA LEU A 310 -1.12 -16.58 -0.42
C LEU A 310 -2.49 -17.12 0.01
N LYS A 311 -3.58 -16.63 -0.58
CA LYS A 311 -4.94 -17.15 -0.31
C LYS A 311 -5.10 -18.56 -0.81
N ASP A 312 -4.58 -18.87 -1.99
CA ASP A 312 -4.66 -20.21 -2.61
C ASP A 312 -3.80 -21.23 -1.84
N ARG A 313 -2.59 -20.85 -1.44
CA ARG A 313 -1.74 -21.65 -0.54
C ARG A 313 -2.46 -21.96 0.79
N HIS A 314 -3.25 -21.02 1.33
CA HIS A 314 -4.01 -21.20 2.57
C HIS A 314 -5.23 -22.13 2.41
N VAL A 315 -5.95 -22.06 1.31
CA VAL A 315 -7.09 -22.93 0.99
C VAL A 315 -6.61 -24.40 0.84
N SER A 316 -5.48 -24.59 0.17
CA SER A 316 -4.85 -25.92 0.04
C SER A 316 -4.47 -26.52 1.40
N ASN A 317 -3.95 -25.70 2.31
CA ASN A 317 -3.56 -26.15 3.65
C ASN A 317 -4.75 -26.34 4.61
N LYS A 318 -5.87 -25.62 4.43
CA LYS A 318 -7.09 -25.79 5.23
C LYS A 318 -7.71 -27.17 5.08
N LYS A 319 -7.56 -27.83 3.91
CA LYS A 319 -8.01 -29.21 3.70
C LYS A 319 -7.27 -30.24 4.58
N LYS A 320 -6.12 -29.86 5.18
CA LYS A 320 -5.31 -30.70 6.07
C LYS A 320 -5.49 -30.39 7.56
N ARG A 321 -6.19 -29.29 7.94
CA ARG A 321 -6.37 -28.95 9.35
C ARG A 321 -7.48 -29.77 9.99
N VAL A 322 -7.11 -30.50 11.03
CA VAL A 322 -8.03 -31.13 11.99
C VAL A 322 -8.93 -30.04 12.58
N GLN A 323 -10.22 -30.35 12.76
CA GLN A 323 -11.18 -29.45 13.39
C GLN A 323 -10.70 -29.08 14.80
N GLU A 324 -10.18 -27.87 14.95
CA GLU A 324 -9.86 -27.34 16.27
C GLU A 324 -11.16 -27.07 17.03
N LYS A 325 -11.28 -27.64 18.22
CA LYS A 325 -12.48 -27.54 19.08
C LYS A 325 -12.71 -26.14 19.64
N ASN A 326 -11.65 -25.33 19.73
CA ASN A 326 -11.71 -23.98 20.32
C ASN A 326 -11.65 -22.94 19.20
N LYS A 327 -12.60 -22.01 19.20
CA LYS A 327 -12.66 -20.88 18.25
C LYS A 327 -12.60 -19.58 19.03
N ILE A 328 -11.80 -18.63 18.56
CA ILE A 328 -11.82 -17.24 19.02
C ILE A 328 -12.66 -16.45 18.04
N ALA A 329 -13.68 -15.74 18.55
CA ALA A 329 -14.45 -14.79 17.76
C ALA A 329 -13.79 -13.42 17.87
N ILE A 330 -13.54 -12.77 16.74
CA ILE A 330 -13.07 -11.39 16.66
C ILE A 330 -14.26 -10.55 16.16
N ILE A 331 -14.65 -9.59 16.97
CA ILE A 331 -15.74 -8.65 16.64
C ILE A 331 -15.07 -7.30 16.36
N HIS A 332 -15.22 -6.80 15.13
CA HIS A 332 -14.79 -5.47 14.76
C HIS A 332 -15.91 -4.48 15.02
N VAL A 333 -15.61 -3.38 15.72
CA VAL A 333 -16.53 -2.27 15.96
C VAL A 333 -15.82 -1.01 15.46
N GLU A 334 -16.35 -0.43 14.39
CA GLU A 334 -15.81 0.76 13.74
C GLU A 334 -16.92 1.76 13.47
N GLY A 335 -16.62 3.06 13.57
CA GLY A 335 -17.54 4.14 13.28
C GLY A 335 -17.39 5.32 14.22
N ALA A 336 -18.14 6.38 13.93
CA ALA A 336 -18.20 7.54 14.80
C ALA A 336 -19.02 7.20 16.07
N ILE A 337 -18.50 7.63 17.22
CA ILE A 337 -19.27 7.65 18.46
C ILE A 337 -20.10 8.95 18.44
N VAL A 338 -21.40 8.82 18.24
CA VAL A 338 -22.35 9.94 18.20
C VAL A 338 -23.23 9.94 19.46
#